data_a31d2a9872f9f4eb2ce34c60131e1d15
#
_entry.id   a31d2a9872f9f4eb2ce34c60131e1d15
#
_cell.length_a   1.000
_cell.length_b   1.000
_cell.length_c   1.000
_cell.angle_alpha   90.00
_cell.angle_beta   90.00
_cell.angle_gamma   90.00
#
_symmetry.space_group_name_H-M   'P 1'
#
loop_
_entity.id
_entity.type
_entity.pdbx_description
1 polymer ?
#
loop_
_entity_poly.entity_id
_entity_poly.type
_entity_poly.pdbx_seq_one_letter_code
_entity_poly.pdbx_strand_id
1 'polypeptide(L)'
;MDMGTSLSTLALLPKELEIGLPQREAAQGTGLVYKDQFLDHMLPYRQGEPHPERALRLKRILEAFAERGLDQELLPIAPVADPLPRIQAHHTAEHVDSVRQIKVTGPVAALAVAGALGAVDAVARREVRNVFCCMRPPGHHANNTGREEGFCFYSNAAIAAKYAQQVHGYQKVLIVDWDYHHGNATQNAFYDDPSVLFFSTHDWQAYPGTGDPSLGGTGEARGRNINVHLGCGSGDTDMLVSWERQLLPAVIEFRPDFVLISAGFDSRKDDLLGCFEITDNAFRRMTRIVMDIADDFCGGRVVSILEGGYNVDGTALAATAHVETLINQSPT
;
A
#
# COMPACT_ATOMS: atom_id res chain seq x y z
N MET A 1 32.00 0.18 -19.60
CA MET A 1 32.04 -1.25 -19.28
C MET A 1 30.64 -1.59 -18.79
N ASP A 2 29.98 -2.32 -19.62
CA ASP A 2 28.57 -2.70 -19.48
C ASP A 2 28.48 -3.78 -18.38
N MET A 3 27.84 -3.47 -17.27
CA MET A 3 27.52 -4.48 -16.26
C MET A 3 26.00 -4.73 -16.29
N GLY A 4 25.59 -5.38 -17.37
CA GLY A 4 24.29 -6.02 -17.45
C GLY A 4 24.26 -7.30 -16.62
N THR A 5 24.02 -7.20 -15.32
CA THR A 5 23.66 -8.35 -14.49
C THR A 5 22.16 -8.49 -14.48
N SER A 6 21.69 -9.45 -15.26
CA SER A 6 20.34 -9.97 -15.34
C SER A 6 19.85 -10.38 -13.93
N LEU A 7 18.68 -9.87 -13.53
CA LEU A 7 17.92 -10.29 -12.35
C LEU A 7 17.23 -11.66 -12.59
N SER A 8 18.02 -12.71 -12.85
CA SER A 8 17.51 -14.08 -12.99
C SER A 8 17.79 -14.97 -11.80
N THR A 9 17.81 -14.41 -10.58
CA THR A 9 18.16 -15.18 -9.37
C THR A 9 16.94 -15.77 -8.63
N LEU A 10 15.71 -15.45 -9.04
CA LEU A 10 14.49 -16.07 -8.48
C LEU A 10 14.13 -17.44 -9.12
N ALA A 11 14.84 -17.85 -10.14
CA ALA A 11 14.56 -19.08 -10.90
C ALA A 11 15.08 -20.38 -10.28
N LEU A 12 15.47 -20.41 -9.00
CA LEU A 12 16.06 -21.59 -8.35
C LEU A 12 15.26 -22.12 -7.16
N LEU A 13 13.96 -22.21 -7.26
CA LEU A 13 13.18 -23.05 -6.35
C LEU A 13 12.69 -24.29 -7.10
N PRO A 14 12.86 -25.50 -6.52
CA PRO A 14 12.39 -26.72 -7.16
C PRO A 14 10.85 -26.70 -7.27
N LYS A 15 10.34 -26.92 -8.48
CA LYS A 15 8.93 -27.17 -8.74
C LYS A 15 8.58 -28.58 -8.25
N GLU A 16 8.35 -28.75 -6.95
CA GLU A 16 7.80 -30.01 -6.45
C GLU A 16 6.76 -29.74 -5.35
N LEU A 17 5.57 -30.13 -5.66
CA LEU A 17 4.31 -30.48 -5.01
C LEU A 17 3.13 -29.62 -5.47
N GLU A 18 2.71 -29.86 -6.70
CA GLU A 18 1.33 -29.60 -7.11
C GLU A 18 0.42 -30.68 -6.52
N ILE A 19 -0.20 -30.43 -5.38
CA ILE A 19 -1.40 -31.16 -4.96
C ILE A 19 -2.57 -30.56 -5.73
N GLY A 20 -3.11 -31.33 -6.67
CA GLY A 20 -4.13 -30.94 -7.66
C GLY A 20 -5.40 -30.34 -7.05
N LEU A 21 -5.40 -29.05 -6.85
CA LEU A 21 -6.62 -28.25 -6.86
C LEU A 21 -6.90 -27.85 -8.32
N PRO A 22 -8.18 -27.80 -8.76
CA PRO A 22 -8.47 -27.38 -10.13
C PRO A 22 -7.85 -25.99 -10.35
N GLN A 23 -6.95 -25.89 -11.33
CA GLN A 23 -6.40 -24.62 -11.77
C GLN A 23 -7.58 -23.76 -12.27
N ARG A 24 -8.07 -22.86 -11.40
CA ARG A 24 -8.91 -21.76 -11.89
C ARG A 24 -8.00 -20.90 -12.76
N GLU A 25 -8.48 -20.53 -13.94
CA GLU A 25 -7.79 -19.58 -14.81
C GLU A 25 -7.29 -18.40 -13.97
N ALA A 26 -6.05 -17.99 -14.18
CA ALA A 26 -5.48 -16.85 -13.47
C ALA A 26 -6.37 -15.64 -13.68
N ALA A 27 -6.74 -14.96 -12.60
CA ALA A 27 -7.50 -13.72 -12.70
C ALA A 27 -6.74 -12.75 -13.59
N GLN A 28 -7.43 -12.08 -14.48
CA GLN A 28 -6.84 -11.11 -15.41
C GLN A 28 -7.37 -9.71 -15.12
N GLY A 29 -6.58 -8.71 -15.48
CA GLY A 29 -6.94 -7.30 -15.36
C GLY A 29 -6.63 -6.70 -14.00
N THR A 30 -6.59 -5.37 -14.00
CA THR A 30 -6.32 -4.51 -12.85
C THR A 30 -7.60 -3.77 -12.47
N GLY A 31 -7.97 -3.84 -11.20
CA GLY A 31 -9.09 -3.08 -10.66
C GLY A 31 -8.71 -1.66 -10.23
N LEU A 32 -9.68 -0.77 -10.26
CA LEU A 32 -9.58 0.59 -9.71
C LEU A 32 -10.71 0.82 -8.71
N VAL A 33 -10.34 1.12 -7.47
CA VAL A 33 -11.29 1.70 -6.51
C VAL A 33 -11.21 3.21 -6.63
N TYR A 34 -12.32 3.83 -7.02
CA TYR A 34 -12.50 5.27 -7.02
C TYR A 34 -13.98 5.63 -6.83
N LYS A 35 -14.24 6.70 -6.09
CA LYS A 35 -15.55 7.33 -5.94
C LYS A 35 -15.36 8.84 -5.83
N ASP A 36 -16.27 9.62 -6.44
CA ASP A 36 -16.22 11.08 -6.37
C ASP A 36 -16.28 11.61 -4.94
N GLN A 37 -16.92 10.89 -4.02
CA GLN A 37 -16.99 11.24 -2.61
C GLN A 37 -15.61 11.31 -1.93
N PHE A 38 -14.59 10.64 -2.45
CA PHE A 38 -13.21 10.81 -1.94
C PHE A 38 -12.69 12.23 -2.12
N LEU A 39 -13.24 13.00 -3.04
CA LEU A 39 -12.91 14.41 -3.25
C LEU A 39 -13.47 15.33 -2.16
N ASP A 40 -14.50 14.89 -1.44
CA ASP A 40 -15.17 15.69 -0.40
C ASP A 40 -14.33 15.80 0.87
N HIS A 41 -13.40 14.86 1.10
CA HIS A 41 -12.50 14.92 2.24
C HIS A 41 -11.69 16.21 2.23
N MET A 42 -11.71 16.93 3.36
CA MET A 42 -10.98 18.19 3.54
C MET A 42 -10.25 18.24 4.87
N LEU A 43 -9.02 18.70 4.81
CA LEU A 43 -8.25 19.14 5.97
C LEU A 43 -8.19 20.68 5.98
N PRO A 44 -8.13 21.31 7.17
CA PRO A 44 -8.12 22.76 7.26
C PRO A 44 -6.87 23.36 6.60
N TYR A 45 -7.05 24.55 6.00
CA TYR A 45 -5.93 25.31 5.46
C TYR A 45 -4.87 25.59 6.53
N ARG A 46 -3.60 25.46 6.16
CA ARG A 46 -2.50 25.89 7.01
C ARG A 46 -1.99 27.25 6.54
N GLN A 47 -2.04 28.25 7.41
CA GLN A 47 -1.52 29.60 7.14
C GLN A 47 -2.08 30.28 5.86
N GLY A 48 -3.32 29.91 5.47
CA GLY A 48 -3.97 30.46 4.28
C GLY A 48 -3.67 29.73 2.97
N GLU A 49 -2.75 28.77 2.98
CA GLU A 49 -2.43 27.95 1.80
C GLU A 49 -3.25 26.65 1.77
N PRO A 50 -3.57 26.11 0.57
CA PRO A 50 -4.23 24.84 0.45
C PRO A 50 -3.45 23.71 1.15
N HIS A 51 -4.17 22.84 1.87
CA HIS A 51 -3.55 21.70 2.51
C HIS A 51 -2.86 20.80 1.46
N PRO A 52 -1.64 20.28 1.71
CA PRO A 52 -0.96 19.41 0.74
C PRO A 52 -1.76 18.13 0.45
N GLU A 53 -2.37 17.50 1.48
CA GLU A 53 -3.31 16.41 1.30
C GLU A 53 -4.67 16.98 0.88
N ARG A 54 -4.99 16.95 -0.41
CA ARG A 54 -6.15 17.62 -1.03
C ARG A 54 -6.71 16.84 -2.22
N ALA A 55 -7.97 17.11 -2.55
CA ALA A 55 -8.70 16.46 -3.65
C ALA A 55 -7.99 16.51 -5.01
N LEU A 56 -7.19 17.56 -5.26
CA LEU A 56 -6.45 17.70 -6.51
C LEU A 56 -5.44 16.56 -6.75
N ARG A 57 -4.95 15.89 -5.71
CA ARG A 57 -4.09 14.69 -5.83
C ARG A 57 -4.79 13.61 -6.66
N LEU A 58 -6.02 13.23 -6.29
CA LEU A 58 -6.77 12.22 -7.01
C LEU A 58 -7.17 12.67 -8.41
N LYS A 59 -7.63 13.93 -8.54
CA LYS A 59 -8.02 14.47 -9.85
C LYS A 59 -6.88 14.35 -10.85
N ARG A 60 -5.68 14.77 -10.45
CA ARG A 60 -4.52 14.73 -11.35
C ARG A 60 -4.03 13.31 -11.66
N ILE A 61 -4.14 12.37 -10.71
CA ILE A 61 -3.89 10.95 -10.96
C ILE A 61 -4.83 10.42 -12.05
N LEU A 62 -6.15 10.68 -11.92
CA LEU A 62 -7.15 10.20 -12.88
C LEU A 62 -6.98 10.85 -14.26
N GLU A 63 -6.65 12.15 -14.31
CA GLU A 63 -6.30 12.85 -15.54
C GLU A 63 -5.10 12.20 -16.22
N ALA A 64 -4.05 11.90 -15.46
CA ALA A 64 -2.86 11.23 -15.99
C ALA A 64 -3.15 9.81 -16.49
N PHE A 65 -4.06 9.07 -15.84
CA PHE A 65 -4.53 7.78 -16.34
C PHE A 65 -5.26 7.93 -17.69
N ALA A 66 -6.15 8.91 -17.80
CA ALA A 66 -6.86 9.18 -19.05
C ALA A 66 -5.92 9.64 -20.18
N GLU A 67 -4.93 10.51 -19.89
CA GLU A 67 -3.90 10.93 -20.83
C GLU A 67 -3.09 9.76 -21.39
N ARG A 68 -3.00 8.64 -20.66
CA ARG A 68 -2.30 7.42 -21.05
C ARG A 68 -3.22 6.30 -21.54
N GLY A 69 -4.54 6.51 -21.50
CA GLY A 69 -5.53 5.50 -21.88
C GLY A 69 -5.73 4.38 -20.87
N LEU A 70 -5.14 4.48 -19.66
CA LEU A 70 -5.24 3.44 -18.64
C LEU A 70 -6.66 3.34 -18.06
N ASP A 71 -7.43 4.42 -18.08
CA ASP A 71 -8.83 4.45 -17.64
C ASP A 71 -9.71 3.46 -18.40
N GLN A 72 -9.32 3.08 -19.62
CA GLN A 72 -10.03 2.09 -20.45
C GLN A 72 -9.63 0.64 -20.10
N GLU A 73 -8.49 0.44 -19.45
CA GLU A 73 -7.98 -0.87 -19.06
C GLU A 73 -8.33 -1.24 -17.62
N LEU A 74 -8.67 -0.23 -16.80
CA LEU A 74 -8.95 -0.41 -15.38
C LEU A 74 -10.43 -0.81 -15.13
N LEU A 75 -10.64 -1.88 -14.38
CA LEU A 75 -11.96 -2.38 -14.05
C LEU A 75 -12.48 -1.73 -12.75
N PRO A 76 -13.67 -1.11 -12.74
CA PRO A 76 -14.18 -0.45 -11.55
C PRO A 76 -14.52 -1.46 -10.45
N ILE A 77 -13.95 -1.24 -9.26
CA ILE A 77 -14.21 -2.05 -8.07
C ILE A 77 -15.09 -1.27 -7.09
N ALA A 78 -16.17 -1.89 -6.64
CA ALA A 78 -17.10 -1.28 -5.71
C ALA A 78 -16.59 -1.40 -4.25
N PRO A 79 -16.71 -0.35 -3.43
CA PRO A 79 -16.56 -0.46 -1.98
C PRO A 79 -17.58 -1.43 -1.37
N VAL A 80 -17.23 -2.08 -0.24
CA VAL A 80 -18.22 -2.88 0.51
C VAL A 80 -19.33 -1.97 1.09
N ALA A 81 -20.52 -2.55 1.31
CA ALA A 81 -21.67 -1.79 1.76
C ALA A 81 -21.53 -1.23 3.19
N ASP A 82 -20.92 -2.00 4.10
CA ASP A 82 -20.73 -1.62 5.50
C ASP A 82 -19.34 -1.98 6.02
N PRO A 83 -18.42 -1.01 6.14
CA PRO A 83 -17.09 -1.23 6.70
C PRO A 83 -17.06 -1.16 8.23
N LEU A 84 -18.13 -0.65 8.88
CA LEU A 84 -18.11 -0.30 10.29
C LEU A 84 -17.73 -1.45 11.23
N PRO A 85 -18.21 -2.68 11.04
CA PRO A 85 -17.80 -3.80 11.90
C PRO A 85 -16.29 -4.08 11.85
N ARG A 86 -15.64 -3.83 10.69
CA ARG A 86 -14.20 -4.04 10.51
C ARG A 86 -13.38 -2.88 11.08
N ILE A 87 -13.89 -1.65 10.98
CA ILE A 87 -13.31 -0.48 11.64
C ILE A 87 -13.32 -0.67 13.16
N GLN A 88 -14.47 -1.08 13.73
CA GLN A 88 -14.63 -1.33 15.16
C GLN A 88 -13.82 -2.53 15.69
N ALA A 89 -13.53 -3.51 14.84
CA ALA A 89 -12.67 -4.63 15.21
C ALA A 89 -11.18 -4.25 15.27
N HIS A 90 -10.80 -3.11 14.67
CA HIS A 90 -9.42 -2.63 14.66
C HIS A 90 -9.19 -1.44 15.58
N HIS A 91 -10.05 -0.44 15.50
CA HIS A 91 -9.95 0.78 16.30
C HIS A 91 -10.81 0.74 17.58
N THR A 92 -10.36 1.47 18.60
CA THR A 92 -11.16 1.60 19.83
C THR A 92 -12.48 2.34 19.59
N ALA A 93 -13.48 2.07 20.41
CA ALA A 93 -14.78 2.72 20.31
C ALA A 93 -14.67 4.25 20.37
N GLU A 94 -13.82 4.77 21.25
CA GLU A 94 -13.59 6.21 21.42
C GLU A 94 -13.01 6.83 20.15
N HIS A 95 -12.07 6.14 19.49
CA HIS A 95 -11.49 6.61 18.23
C HIS A 95 -12.54 6.62 17.11
N VAL A 96 -13.29 5.52 16.98
CA VAL A 96 -14.35 5.40 15.97
C VAL A 96 -15.41 6.48 16.16
N ASP A 97 -15.88 6.70 17.38
CA ASP A 97 -16.89 7.70 17.68
C ASP A 97 -16.38 9.13 17.39
N SER A 98 -15.13 9.41 17.74
CA SER A 98 -14.51 10.72 17.43
C SER A 98 -14.42 10.98 15.93
N VAL A 99 -13.95 10.02 15.14
CA VAL A 99 -13.84 10.16 13.69
C VAL A 99 -15.22 10.30 13.03
N ARG A 100 -16.21 9.52 13.47
CA ARG A 100 -17.59 9.59 12.96
C ARG A 100 -18.27 10.93 13.18
N GLN A 101 -17.87 11.69 14.19
CA GLN A 101 -18.40 13.04 14.46
C GLN A 101 -17.86 14.10 13.48
N ILE A 102 -16.82 13.82 12.73
CA ILE A 102 -16.28 14.73 11.71
C ILE A 102 -17.19 14.68 10.49
N LYS A 103 -18.07 15.70 10.34
CA LYS A 103 -19.23 15.69 9.44
C LYS A 103 -18.96 15.24 8.01
N VAL A 104 -17.87 15.71 7.40
CA VAL A 104 -17.50 15.40 6.01
C VAL A 104 -16.48 14.28 5.96
N THR A 105 -15.41 14.42 6.68
CA THR A 105 -14.28 13.47 6.66
C THR A 105 -14.63 12.11 7.24
N GLY A 106 -15.44 12.03 8.30
CA GLY A 106 -15.79 10.76 8.93
C GLY A 106 -16.43 9.74 7.97
N PRO A 107 -17.49 10.12 7.24
CA PRO A 107 -18.06 9.26 6.20
C PRO A 107 -17.08 8.90 5.09
N VAL A 108 -16.24 9.84 4.65
CA VAL A 108 -15.25 9.58 3.58
C VAL A 108 -14.13 8.67 4.06
N ALA A 109 -13.67 8.80 5.31
CA ALA A 109 -12.70 7.89 5.91
C ALA A 109 -13.25 6.45 6.00
N ALA A 110 -14.52 6.30 6.38
CA ALA A 110 -15.18 4.99 6.37
C ALA A 110 -15.32 4.43 4.94
N LEU A 111 -15.62 5.29 3.95
CA LEU A 111 -15.66 4.91 2.54
C LEU A 111 -14.28 4.47 2.00
N ALA A 112 -13.18 5.07 2.47
CA ALA A 112 -11.83 4.64 2.11
C ALA A 112 -11.57 3.22 2.63
N VAL A 113 -11.91 2.91 3.88
CA VAL A 113 -11.85 1.54 4.39
C VAL A 113 -12.73 0.61 3.54
N ALA A 114 -13.98 1.02 3.25
CA ALA A 114 -14.89 0.22 2.42
C ALA A 114 -14.30 -0.08 1.04
N GLY A 115 -13.59 0.86 0.45
CA GLY A 115 -12.87 0.70 -0.81
C GLY A 115 -11.75 -0.34 -0.72
N ALA A 116 -10.93 -0.26 0.33
CA ALA A 116 -9.86 -1.23 0.56
C ALA A 116 -10.42 -2.65 0.76
N LEU A 117 -11.52 -2.80 1.50
CA LEU A 117 -12.19 -4.10 1.69
C LEU A 117 -12.79 -4.64 0.38
N GLY A 118 -13.39 -3.76 -0.44
CA GLY A 118 -13.90 -4.15 -1.77
C GLY A 118 -12.78 -4.60 -2.71
N ALA A 119 -11.60 -3.98 -2.62
CA ALA A 119 -10.41 -4.42 -3.36
C ALA A 119 -9.95 -5.81 -2.91
N VAL A 120 -9.91 -6.07 -1.61
CA VAL A 120 -9.60 -7.40 -1.07
C VAL A 120 -10.60 -8.44 -1.57
N ASP A 121 -11.91 -8.14 -1.53
CA ASP A 121 -12.95 -9.02 -2.05
C ASP A 121 -12.75 -9.38 -3.52
N ALA A 122 -12.53 -8.38 -4.37
CA ALA A 122 -12.36 -8.56 -5.81
C ALA A 122 -11.14 -9.45 -6.15
N VAL A 123 -10.02 -9.20 -5.48
CA VAL A 123 -8.80 -9.99 -5.66
C VAL A 123 -8.96 -11.41 -5.09
N ALA A 124 -9.57 -11.56 -3.92
CA ALA A 124 -9.79 -12.86 -3.28
C ALA A 124 -10.75 -13.74 -4.08
N ARG A 125 -11.79 -13.15 -4.68
CA ARG A 125 -12.75 -13.84 -5.55
C ARG A 125 -12.22 -14.07 -6.97
N ARG A 126 -11.03 -13.58 -7.27
CA ARG A 126 -10.41 -13.62 -8.61
C ARG A 126 -11.23 -12.92 -9.69
N GLU A 127 -11.93 -11.85 -9.34
CA GLU A 127 -12.59 -10.97 -10.29
C GLU A 127 -11.56 -10.14 -11.08
N VAL A 128 -10.47 -9.79 -10.40
CA VAL A 128 -9.27 -9.14 -10.96
C VAL A 128 -8.01 -9.74 -10.34
N ARG A 129 -6.86 -9.55 -10.97
CA ARG A 129 -5.57 -10.00 -10.46
C ARG A 129 -5.05 -9.12 -9.34
N ASN A 130 -5.15 -7.81 -9.54
CA ASN A 130 -4.71 -6.79 -8.60
C ASN A 130 -5.62 -5.58 -8.64
N VAL A 131 -5.50 -4.70 -7.64
CA VAL A 131 -6.32 -3.48 -7.54
C VAL A 131 -5.45 -2.31 -7.09
N PHE A 132 -5.64 -1.14 -7.71
CA PHE A 132 -5.18 0.13 -7.18
C PHE A 132 -6.35 0.89 -6.55
N CYS A 133 -6.22 1.28 -5.28
CA CYS A 133 -7.19 2.07 -4.54
C CYS A 133 -6.80 3.55 -4.61
N CYS A 134 -7.33 4.27 -5.60
CA CYS A 134 -7.18 5.72 -5.75
C CYS A 134 -8.17 6.45 -4.83
N MET A 135 -7.85 6.54 -3.55
CA MET A 135 -8.76 6.99 -2.50
C MET A 135 -8.10 7.89 -1.47
N ARG A 136 -8.90 8.63 -0.72
CA ARG A 136 -8.54 9.53 0.40
C ARG A 136 -9.58 9.40 1.52
N PRO A 137 -9.22 9.66 2.79
CA PRO A 137 -7.88 9.96 3.32
C PRO A 137 -6.94 8.76 3.31
N PRO A 138 -5.60 8.99 3.49
CA PRO A 138 -4.62 7.94 3.74
C PRO A 138 -4.86 7.26 5.10
N GLY A 139 -4.08 6.18 5.41
CA GLY A 139 -4.38 5.39 6.60
C GLY A 139 -3.20 4.92 7.43
N HIS A 140 -1.98 4.88 6.93
CA HIS A 140 -0.86 4.18 7.56
C HIS A 140 -0.34 4.81 8.88
N HIS A 141 -0.80 6.04 9.22
CA HIS A 141 -0.51 6.69 10.50
C HIS A 141 -1.64 6.60 11.53
N ALA A 142 -2.82 6.10 11.16
CA ALA A 142 -4.00 6.14 12.01
C ALA A 142 -3.92 5.15 13.19
N ASN A 143 -3.55 5.63 14.36
CA ASN A 143 -3.66 4.92 15.63
C ASN A 143 -5.01 5.17 16.32
N ASN A 144 -5.09 4.88 17.61
CA ASN A 144 -6.31 5.04 18.41
C ASN A 144 -6.28 6.30 19.29
N THR A 145 -5.95 7.45 18.72
CA THR A 145 -5.79 8.71 19.46
C THR A 145 -7.05 9.56 19.53
N GLY A 146 -8.11 9.15 18.84
CA GLY A 146 -9.35 9.91 18.75
C GLY A 146 -9.28 11.13 17.83
N ARG A 147 -8.22 11.26 17.04
CA ARG A 147 -8.00 12.39 16.13
C ARG A 147 -7.24 11.96 14.87
N GLU A 148 -7.11 12.90 13.96
CA GLU A 148 -6.25 12.77 12.78
C GLU A 148 -4.76 12.66 13.20
N GLU A 149 -4.04 11.77 12.53
CA GLU A 149 -2.59 11.59 12.66
C GLU A 149 -1.98 11.46 11.26
N GLY A 150 -1.07 12.36 10.90
CA GLY A 150 -0.45 12.34 9.58
C GLY A 150 -1.45 12.30 8.43
N PHE A 151 -2.54 13.06 8.55
CA PHE A 151 -3.67 13.11 7.60
C PHE A 151 -4.55 11.85 7.57
N CYS A 152 -4.25 10.84 8.38
CA CYS A 152 -4.94 9.54 8.47
C CYS A 152 -6.00 9.55 9.58
N PHE A 153 -7.08 8.78 9.35
CA PHE A 153 -8.21 8.64 10.30
C PHE A 153 -8.50 7.19 10.68
N TYR A 154 -8.47 6.28 9.71
CA TYR A 154 -8.56 4.83 9.93
C TYR A 154 -7.40 4.13 9.22
N SER A 155 -6.90 3.05 9.81
CA SER A 155 -5.76 2.30 9.26
C SER A 155 -6.22 1.39 8.10
N ASN A 156 -6.31 1.95 6.90
CA ASN A 156 -6.85 1.28 5.72
C ASN A 156 -6.16 -0.07 5.45
N ALA A 157 -4.82 -0.08 5.41
CA ALA A 157 -4.04 -1.27 5.11
C ALA A 157 -4.14 -2.33 6.23
N ALA A 158 -4.09 -1.92 7.50
CA ALA A 158 -4.19 -2.86 8.62
C ALA A 158 -5.57 -3.50 8.71
N ILE A 159 -6.64 -2.73 8.47
CA ILE A 159 -8.02 -3.26 8.45
C ILE A 159 -8.18 -4.21 7.25
N ALA A 160 -7.62 -3.88 6.08
CA ALA A 160 -7.66 -4.73 4.89
C ALA A 160 -6.90 -6.05 5.11
N ALA A 161 -5.74 -6.04 5.79
CA ALA A 161 -4.99 -7.24 6.14
C ALA A 161 -5.79 -8.17 7.05
N LYS A 162 -6.34 -7.64 8.15
CA LYS A 162 -7.22 -8.41 9.05
C LYS A 162 -8.46 -8.94 8.34
N TYR A 163 -9.01 -8.17 7.41
CA TYR A 163 -10.15 -8.60 6.60
C TYR A 163 -9.79 -9.76 5.67
N ALA A 164 -8.67 -9.68 4.98
CA ALA A 164 -8.17 -10.76 4.14
C ALA A 164 -8.00 -12.06 4.94
N GLN A 165 -7.48 -11.98 6.15
CA GLN A 165 -7.33 -13.13 7.05
C GLN A 165 -8.67 -13.67 7.54
N GLN A 166 -9.52 -12.82 8.11
CA GLN A 166 -10.74 -13.24 8.82
C GLN A 166 -11.88 -13.67 7.89
N VAL A 167 -11.97 -13.05 6.72
CA VAL A 167 -13.09 -13.29 5.79
C VAL A 167 -12.70 -14.25 4.67
N HIS A 168 -11.47 -14.13 4.17
CA HIS A 168 -11.01 -14.93 3.04
C HIS A 168 -10.06 -16.06 3.44
N GLY A 169 -9.65 -16.13 4.72
CA GLY A 169 -8.88 -17.25 5.27
C GLY A 169 -7.40 -17.22 4.91
N TYR A 170 -6.87 -16.08 4.41
CA TYR A 170 -5.44 -15.93 4.20
C TYR A 170 -4.70 -15.99 5.53
N GLN A 171 -3.56 -16.68 5.56
CA GLN A 171 -2.85 -16.94 6.81
C GLN A 171 -1.67 -15.99 7.00
N LYS A 172 -1.04 -15.55 5.91
CA LYS A 172 0.20 -14.78 5.93
C LYS A 172 0.10 -13.58 4.99
N VAL A 173 -0.01 -12.40 5.55
CA VAL A 173 -0.13 -11.16 4.76
C VAL A 173 1.19 -10.40 4.77
N LEU A 174 1.69 -10.05 3.58
CA LEU A 174 2.77 -9.10 3.41
C LEU A 174 2.19 -7.70 3.23
N ILE A 175 2.66 -6.73 4.01
CA ILE A 175 2.40 -5.30 3.80
C ILE A 175 3.72 -4.62 3.47
N VAL A 176 3.82 -4.06 2.26
CA VAL A 176 4.97 -3.25 1.83
C VAL A 176 4.55 -1.79 1.84
N ASP A 177 5.28 -0.97 2.58
CA ASP A 177 5.06 0.46 2.70
C ASP A 177 6.28 1.21 2.14
N TRP A 178 6.09 1.93 1.06
CA TRP A 178 7.13 2.75 0.43
C TRP A 178 6.84 4.25 0.49
N ASP A 179 5.85 4.64 1.30
CA ASP A 179 5.67 6.05 1.67
C ASP A 179 6.98 6.61 2.27
N TYR A 180 7.22 7.90 2.08
CA TYR A 180 8.38 8.56 2.67
C TYR A 180 8.37 8.53 4.19
N HIS A 181 7.15 8.56 4.77
CA HIS A 181 6.92 8.54 6.20
C HIS A 181 6.70 7.12 6.71
N HIS A 182 7.19 6.83 7.91
CA HIS A 182 7.00 5.53 8.54
C HIS A 182 5.51 5.24 8.82
N GLY A 183 5.01 4.10 8.35
CA GLY A 183 3.66 3.61 8.63
C GLY A 183 3.50 3.11 10.07
N ASN A 184 3.61 4.02 11.04
CA ASN A 184 3.66 3.70 12.47
C ASN A 184 2.41 3.00 12.98
N ALA A 185 1.23 3.28 12.42
CA ALA A 185 0.02 2.60 12.83
C ALA A 185 -0.03 1.16 12.29
N THR A 186 0.47 0.93 11.08
CA THR A 186 0.61 -0.42 10.53
C THR A 186 1.60 -1.24 11.35
N GLN A 187 2.76 -0.69 11.70
CA GLN A 187 3.71 -1.33 12.62
C GLN A 187 3.02 -1.69 13.95
N ASN A 188 2.35 -0.73 14.59
CA ASN A 188 1.71 -0.94 15.89
C ASN A 188 0.61 -2.01 15.84
N ALA A 189 -0.10 -2.10 14.72
CA ALA A 189 -1.20 -3.06 14.53
C ALA A 189 -0.74 -4.52 14.50
N PHE A 190 0.54 -4.78 14.12
CA PHE A 190 1.07 -6.12 13.89
C PHE A 190 2.42 -6.38 14.58
N TYR A 191 2.80 -5.56 15.54
CA TYR A 191 4.12 -5.64 16.18
C TYR A 191 4.37 -6.94 16.96
N ASP A 192 3.30 -7.61 17.39
CA ASP A 192 3.28 -8.90 18.09
C ASP A 192 2.55 -10.01 17.30
N ASP A 193 2.19 -9.75 16.03
CA ASP A 193 1.46 -10.69 15.18
C ASP A 193 2.38 -11.37 14.15
N PRO A 194 2.72 -12.66 14.34
CA PRO A 194 3.61 -13.39 13.43
C PRO A 194 2.99 -13.69 12.07
N SER A 195 1.69 -13.47 11.89
CA SER A 195 0.97 -13.73 10.64
C SER A 195 1.05 -12.58 9.63
N VAL A 196 1.64 -11.44 10.01
CA VAL A 196 1.84 -10.29 9.12
C VAL A 196 3.32 -9.93 9.05
N LEU A 197 3.88 -9.86 7.85
CA LEU A 197 5.20 -9.29 7.59
C LEU A 197 4.98 -7.83 7.14
N PHE A 198 5.41 -6.88 7.96
CA PHE A 198 5.44 -5.46 7.62
C PHE A 198 6.85 -5.04 7.23
N PHE A 199 6.99 -4.50 6.03
CA PHE A 199 8.24 -3.96 5.51
C PHE A 199 8.03 -2.50 5.12
N SER A 200 8.80 -1.59 5.71
CA SER A 200 8.71 -0.15 5.44
C SER A 200 10.07 0.46 5.15
N THR A 201 10.15 1.22 4.05
CA THR A 201 11.30 2.06 3.70
C THR A 201 10.93 3.52 3.90
N HIS A 202 11.58 4.22 4.82
CA HIS A 202 11.19 5.56 5.24
C HIS A 202 12.37 6.36 5.80
N ASP A 203 12.17 7.65 5.97
CA ASP A 203 13.07 8.47 6.79
C ASP A 203 12.55 8.54 8.23
N TRP A 204 13.17 7.82 9.15
CA TRP A 204 12.75 7.78 10.55
C TRP A 204 12.99 9.09 11.31
N GLN A 205 13.77 10.02 10.76
CA GLN A 205 13.99 11.35 11.32
C GLN A 205 12.90 12.33 10.91
N ALA A 206 12.13 11.98 9.88
CA ALA A 206 10.95 12.72 9.46
C ALA A 206 9.73 12.39 10.35
N TYR A 207 8.58 12.97 10.04
CA TYR A 207 7.32 12.60 10.72
C TYR A 207 7.06 11.09 10.56
N PRO A 208 6.56 10.37 11.57
CA PRO A 208 6.28 10.80 12.95
C PRO A 208 7.48 10.67 13.91
N GLY A 209 8.69 10.47 13.43
CA GLY A 209 9.89 10.26 14.25
C GLY A 209 9.96 8.85 14.86
N THR A 210 9.44 7.86 14.13
CA THR A 210 9.39 6.43 14.53
C THR A 210 9.95 5.56 13.40
N GLY A 211 9.99 4.25 13.60
CA GLY A 211 10.50 3.32 12.58
C GLY A 211 11.99 3.06 12.71
N ASP A 212 12.52 3.08 13.94
CA ASP A 212 13.90 2.69 14.21
C ASP A 212 14.17 1.27 13.67
N PRO A 213 15.23 1.07 12.86
CA PRO A 213 15.58 -0.23 12.30
C PRO A 213 15.80 -1.35 13.31
N SER A 214 16.06 -1.03 14.58
CA SER A 214 16.18 -2.02 15.66
C SER A 214 14.85 -2.61 16.12
N LEU A 215 13.72 -1.98 15.74
CA LEU A 215 12.36 -2.41 16.11
C LEU A 215 11.89 -3.51 15.16
N GLY A 216 12.13 -4.76 15.51
CA GLY A 216 11.90 -5.93 14.64
C GLY A 216 10.69 -6.80 15.03
N GLY A 217 9.73 -6.31 15.83
CA GLY A 217 8.62 -7.10 16.37
C GLY A 217 8.95 -7.76 17.70
N THR A 218 7.95 -8.36 18.35
CA THR A 218 8.07 -9.01 19.66
C THR A 218 7.61 -10.48 19.64
N GLY A 219 8.03 -11.26 20.62
CA GLY A 219 7.60 -12.65 20.75
C GLY A 219 7.84 -13.48 19.48
N GLU A 220 6.79 -14.13 19.00
CA GLU A 220 6.81 -14.92 17.76
C GLU A 220 6.84 -14.05 16.49
N ALA A 221 6.47 -12.77 16.58
CA ALA A 221 6.56 -11.81 15.50
C ALA A 221 7.95 -11.19 15.32
N ARG A 222 8.93 -11.61 16.10
CA ARG A 222 10.30 -11.10 15.93
C ARG A 222 10.84 -11.40 14.53
N GLY A 223 11.31 -10.35 13.82
CA GLY A 223 11.72 -10.41 12.42
C GLY A 223 10.55 -10.24 11.43
N ARG A 224 9.32 -10.00 11.91
CA ARG A 224 8.15 -9.73 11.06
C ARG A 224 7.87 -8.24 10.87
N ASN A 225 8.54 -7.37 11.61
CA ASN A 225 8.57 -5.93 11.38
C ASN A 225 9.97 -5.54 10.88
N ILE A 226 10.05 -4.98 9.68
CA ILE A 226 11.32 -4.60 9.05
C ILE A 226 11.27 -3.11 8.70
N ASN A 227 11.98 -2.32 9.46
CA ASN A 227 12.15 -0.90 9.26
C ASN A 227 13.48 -0.63 8.54
N VAL A 228 13.42 0.02 7.39
CA VAL A 228 14.59 0.41 6.62
C VAL A 228 14.68 1.93 6.60
N HIS A 229 15.63 2.47 7.33
CA HIS A 229 15.92 3.89 7.27
C HIS A 229 16.68 4.23 6.01
N LEU A 230 16.13 5.16 5.23
CA LEU A 230 16.80 5.85 4.14
C LEU A 230 16.94 7.33 4.51
N GLY A 231 18.12 7.91 4.31
CA GLY A 231 18.34 9.32 4.60
C GLY A 231 17.79 10.24 3.50
N CYS A 232 17.56 11.50 3.84
CA CYS A 232 17.22 12.52 2.85
C CYS A 232 18.22 12.52 1.69
N GLY A 233 17.73 12.59 0.44
CA GLY A 233 18.52 12.50 -0.78
C GLY A 233 18.78 11.06 -1.26
N SER A 234 18.30 10.03 -0.55
CA SER A 234 18.37 8.64 -1.04
C SER A 234 17.62 8.49 -2.35
N GLY A 235 18.25 7.82 -3.30
CA GLY A 235 17.73 7.62 -4.65
C GLY A 235 17.33 6.18 -4.97
N ASP A 236 17.10 5.92 -6.26
CA ASP A 236 16.65 4.62 -6.78
C ASP A 236 17.54 3.47 -6.31
N THR A 237 18.85 3.66 -6.34
CA THR A 237 19.80 2.60 -5.96
C THR A 237 19.68 2.24 -4.47
N ASP A 238 19.57 3.23 -3.59
CA ASP A 238 19.48 3.01 -2.14
C ASP A 238 18.18 2.24 -1.82
N MET A 239 17.07 2.68 -2.43
CA MET A 239 15.78 2.03 -2.31
C MET A 239 15.84 0.56 -2.75
N LEU A 240 16.26 0.30 -3.98
CA LEU A 240 16.22 -1.03 -4.57
C LEU A 240 17.21 -2.00 -3.94
N VAL A 241 18.40 -1.54 -3.56
CA VAL A 241 19.36 -2.37 -2.82
C VAL A 241 18.83 -2.75 -1.44
N SER A 242 18.12 -1.86 -0.77
CA SER A 242 17.47 -2.17 0.52
C SER A 242 16.41 -3.27 0.38
N TRP A 243 15.64 -3.24 -0.70
CA TRP A 243 14.63 -4.26 -1.01
C TRP A 243 15.26 -5.61 -1.32
N GLU A 244 16.31 -5.63 -2.14
CA GLU A 244 17.04 -6.87 -2.46
C GLU A 244 17.66 -7.52 -1.20
N ARG A 245 18.16 -6.70 -0.29
CA ARG A 245 18.89 -7.21 0.90
C ARG A 245 18.00 -7.55 2.08
N GLN A 246 16.85 -6.90 2.21
CA GLN A 246 16.01 -7.03 3.41
C GLN A 246 14.62 -7.59 3.11
N LEU A 247 13.92 -7.10 2.09
CA LEU A 247 12.59 -7.58 1.74
C LEU A 247 12.63 -9.01 1.17
N LEU A 248 13.42 -9.24 0.13
CA LEU A 248 13.40 -10.52 -0.59
C LEU A 248 13.76 -11.71 0.31
N PRO A 249 14.85 -11.68 1.15
CA PRO A 249 15.12 -12.77 2.06
C PRO A 249 14.00 -13.01 3.07
N ALA A 250 13.40 -11.96 3.61
CA ALA A 250 12.29 -12.06 4.56
C ALA A 250 11.04 -12.68 3.93
N VAL A 251 10.72 -12.31 2.69
CA VAL A 251 9.58 -12.87 1.93
C VAL A 251 9.78 -14.37 1.65
N ILE A 252 11.00 -14.77 1.25
CA ILE A 252 11.33 -16.20 1.00
C ILE A 252 11.10 -17.04 2.26
N GLU A 253 11.48 -16.54 3.43
CA GLU A 253 11.25 -17.21 4.72
C GLU A 253 9.78 -17.17 5.11
N PHE A 254 9.14 -15.97 4.98
CA PHE A 254 7.76 -15.76 5.44
C PHE A 254 6.73 -16.48 4.57
N ARG A 255 6.90 -16.48 3.24
CA ARG A 255 5.98 -17.07 2.24
C ARG A 255 4.56 -16.54 2.39
N PRO A 256 4.31 -15.28 2.03
CA PRO A 256 2.96 -14.69 2.11
C PRO A 256 1.98 -15.41 1.19
N ASP A 257 0.70 -15.31 1.50
CA ASP A 257 -0.40 -15.77 0.63
C ASP A 257 -1.30 -14.61 0.15
N PHE A 258 -1.05 -13.39 0.64
CA PHE A 258 -1.67 -12.14 0.20
C PHE A 258 -0.72 -10.95 0.34
N VAL A 259 -0.78 -10.00 -0.60
CA VAL A 259 0.07 -8.80 -0.57
C VAL A 259 -0.76 -7.52 -0.55
N LEU A 260 -0.42 -6.62 0.36
CA LEU A 260 -0.88 -5.24 0.42
C LEU A 260 0.28 -4.28 0.20
N ILE A 261 0.01 -3.15 -0.45
CA ILE A 261 0.94 -2.05 -0.60
C ILE A 261 0.32 -0.80 0.01
N SER A 262 1.00 -0.17 0.98
CA SER A 262 0.80 1.22 1.34
C SER A 262 1.62 2.05 0.35
N ALA A 263 0.93 2.55 -0.69
CA ALA A 263 1.54 3.19 -1.84
C ALA A 263 1.56 4.72 -1.68
N GLY A 264 2.48 5.21 -0.86
CA GLY A 264 2.81 6.63 -0.83
C GLY A 264 3.72 6.99 -2.00
N PHE A 265 3.53 8.17 -2.57
CA PHE A 265 4.35 8.69 -3.65
C PHE A 265 5.13 9.95 -3.24
N ASP A 266 5.18 10.27 -1.95
CA ASP A 266 5.99 11.33 -1.36
C ASP A 266 7.47 10.96 -1.20
N SER A 267 7.84 9.70 -1.38
CA SER A 267 9.23 9.28 -1.60
C SER A 267 9.76 9.67 -2.99
N ARG A 268 8.89 10.14 -3.91
CA ARG A 268 9.30 10.66 -5.20
C ARG A 268 10.11 11.94 -5.08
N LYS A 269 11.12 12.09 -5.94
CA LYS A 269 11.85 13.35 -6.08
C LYS A 269 10.89 14.52 -6.29
N ASP A 270 11.27 15.69 -5.79
CA ASP A 270 10.50 16.92 -5.87
C ASP A 270 9.17 16.89 -5.08
N ASP A 271 8.97 15.97 -4.13
CA ASP A 271 7.81 16.02 -3.26
C ASP A 271 7.87 17.21 -2.31
N LEU A 272 6.70 17.63 -1.83
CA LEU A 272 6.59 18.80 -0.94
C LEU A 272 6.90 18.49 0.53
N LEU A 273 6.75 17.23 0.94
CA LEU A 273 6.90 16.77 2.32
C LEU A 273 7.96 15.68 2.47
N GLY A 274 8.40 15.07 1.38
CA GLY A 274 9.51 14.13 1.31
C GLY A 274 10.79 14.76 0.75
N CYS A 275 11.93 14.15 1.00
CA CYS A 275 13.21 14.59 0.43
C CYS A 275 14.04 13.43 -0.17
N PHE A 276 13.41 12.31 -0.51
CA PHE A 276 14.04 11.29 -1.33
C PHE A 276 14.11 11.73 -2.81
N GLU A 277 14.99 11.09 -3.55
CA GLU A 277 15.22 11.34 -4.98
C GLU A 277 14.73 10.16 -5.85
N ILE A 278 13.65 9.49 -5.41
CA ILE A 278 13.10 8.31 -6.10
C ILE A 278 12.43 8.74 -7.41
N THR A 279 12.80 8.06 -8.50
CA THR A 279 12.22 8.32 -9.82
C THR A 279 11.02 7.45 -10.14
N ASP A 280 10.24 7.84 -11.15
CA ASP A 280 9.11 7.04 -11.65
C ASP A 280 9.55 5.64 -12.12
N ASN A 281 10.82 5.51 -12.58
CA ASN A 281 11.37 4.20 -12.93
C ASN A 281 11.57 3.29 -11.72
N ALA A 282 11.96 3.83 -10.58
CA ALA A 282 12.06 3.01 -9.37
C ALA A 282 10.67 2.53 -8.90
N PHE A 283 9.63 3.36 -9.00
CA PHE A 283 8.26 2.90 -8.71
C PHE A 283 7.82 1.74 -9.63
N ARG A 284 8.19 1.78 -10.92
CA ARG A 284 7.98 0.62 -11.82
C ARG A 284 8.72 -0.63 -11.34
N ARG A 285 9.98 -0.47 -10.93
CA ARG A 285 10.80 -1.60 -10.46
C ARG A 285 10.30 -2.17 -9.14
N MET A 286 9.94 -1.32 -8.18
CA MET A 286 9.35 -1.73 -6.90
C MET A 286 8.03 -2.47 -7.12
N THR A 287 7.17 -1.95 -7.98
CA THR A 287 5.91 -2.61 -8.35
C THR A 287 6.15 -3.98 -8.97
N ARG A 288 7.13 -4.10 -9.87
CA ARG A 288 7.49 -5.38 -10.48
C ARG A 288 7.97 -6.38 -9.45
N ILE A 289 8.85 -5.97 -8.52
CA ILE A 289 9.30 -6.84 -7.42
C ILE A 289 8.11 -7.36 -6.60
N VAL A 290 7.15 -6.49 -6.24
CA VAL A 290 5.96 -6.92 -5.50
C VAL A 290 5.08 -7.86 -6.32
N MET A 291 4.93 -7.60 -7.61
CA MET A 291 4.16 -8.49 -8.49
C MET A 291 4.85 -9.86 -8.66
N ASP A 292 6.18 -9.90 -8.79
CA ASP A 292 6.94 -11.16 -8.84
C ASP A 292 6.77 -11.95 -7.52
N ILE A 293 6.84 -11.28 -6.36
CA ILE A 293 6.52 -11.89 -5.06
C ILE A 293 5.09 -12.46 -5.05
N ALA A 294 4.14 -11.68 -5.55
CA ALA A 294 2.73 -12.11 -5.56
C ALA A 294 2.51 -13.31 -6.50
N ASP A 295 3.20 -13.38 -7.63
CA ASP A 295 3.13 -14.50 -8.55
C ASP A 295 3.73 -15.76 -7.93
N ASP A 296 4.89 -15.64 -7.30
CA ASP A 296 5.59 -16.79 -6.71
C ASP A 296 4.87 -17.37 -5.48
N PHE A 297 4.22 -16.54 -4.67
CA PHE A 297 3.68 -16.96 -3.37
C PHE A 297 2.17 -16.78 -3.22
N CYS A 298 1.58 -15.81 -3.88
CA CYS A 298 0.21 -15.36 -3.62
C CYS A 298 -0.74 -15.59 -4.81
N GLY A 299 -0.31 -16.25 -5.89
CA GLY A 299 -1.09 -16.43 -7.11
C GLY A 299 -1.52 -15.10 -7.75
N GLY A 300 -0.63 -14.11 -7.72
CA GLY A 300 -0.79 -12.80 -8.34
C GLY A 300 -1.64 -11.80 -7.54
N ARG A 301 -2.04 -12.11 -6.30
CA ARG A 301 -2.94 -11.26 -5.50
C ARG A 301 -2.24 -10.08 -4.88
N VAL A 302 -2.58 -8.86 -5.34
CA VAL A 302 -2.06 -7.58 -4.80
C VAL A 302 -3.19 -6.57 -4.67
N VAL A 303 -3.25 -5.90 -3.53
CA VAL A 303 -4.06 -4.69 -3.34
C VAL A 303 -3.14 -3.54 -2.96
N SER A 304 -3.11 -2.50 -3.78
CA SER A 304 -2.31 -1.29 -3.58
C SER A 304 -3.21 -0.15 -3.13
N ILE A 305 -2.87 0.50 -2.03
CA ILE A 305 -3.65 1.53 -1.35
C ILE A 305 -2.87 2.83 -1.38
N LEU A 306 -3.42 3.87 -1.98
CA LEU A 306 -2.81 5.20 -2.02
C LEU A 306 -2.66 5.77 -0.61
N GLU A 307 -1.45 6.22 -0.27
CA GLU A 307 -1.14 6.94 0.95
C GLU A 307 -0.71 8.39 0.64
N GLY A 308 0.52 8.79 0.95
CA GLY A 308 1.05 10.12 0.69
C GLY A 308 1.40 10.42 -0.77
N GLY A 309 2.07 11.54 -0.97
CA GLY A 309 2.44 12.13 -2.27
C GLY A 309 1.75 13.46 -2.49
N TYR A 310 2.51 14.56 -2.40
CA TYR A 310 2.00 15.92 -2.23
C TYR A 310 2.42 16.89 -3.32
N ASN A 311 3.44 16.58 -4.12
CA ASN A 311 3.63 17.17 -5.43
C ASN A 311 2.59 16.56 -6.38
N VAL A 312 1.54 17.31 -6.68
CA VAL A 312 0.36 16.80 -7.40
C VAL A 312 0.71 16.16 -8.74
N ASP A 313 1.55 16.84 -9.55
CA ASP A 313 1.98 16.31 -10.85
C ASP A 313 2.96 15.14 -10.70
N GLY A 314 3.90 15.26 -9.75
CA GLY A 314 4.84 14.19 -9.45
C GLY A 314 4.14 12.92 -8.95
N THR A 315 3.19 13.07 -8.03
CA THR A 315 2.34 11.97 -7.54
C THR A 315 1.59 11.29 -8.69
N ALA A 316 1.02 12.07 -9.60
CA ALA A 316 0.30 11.53 -10.76
C ALA A 316 1.21 10.73 -11.69
N LEU A 317 2.45 11.20 -11.94
CA LEU A 317 3.42 10.48 -12.78
C LEU A 317 3.87 9.17 -12.12
N ALA A 318 4.19 9.18 -10.83
CA ALA A 318 4.59 7.98 -10.09
C ALA A 318 3.45 6.96 -9.98
N ALA A 319 2.23 7.41 -9.66
CA ALA A 319 1.04 6.55 -9.63
C ALA A 319 0.74 5.93 -11.01
N THR A 320 0.91 6.71 -12.09
CA THR A 320 0.78 6.21 -13.47
C THR A 320 1.82 5.13 -13.75
N ALA A 321 3.09 5.36 -13.39
CA ALA A 321 4.16 4.37 -13.57
C ALA A 321 3.89 3.06 -12.80
N HIS A 322 3.34 3.18 -11.58
CA HIS A 322 2.92 2.05 -10.77
C HIS A 322 1.77 1.28 -11.45
N VAL A 323 0.69 1.96 -11.82
CA VAL A 323 -0.51 1.33 -12.40
C VAL A 323 -0.24 0.74 -13.78
N GLU A 324 0.53 1.40 -14.64
CA GLU A 324 1.02 0.82 -15.91
C GLU A 324 1.73 -0.53 -15.66
N THR A 325 2.50 -0.63 -14.58
CA THR A 325 3.21 -1.87 -14.25
C THR A 325 2.26 -2.94 -13.71
N LEU A 326 1.26 -2.58 -12.90
CA LEU A 326 0.22 -3.51 -12.45
C LEU A 326 -0.57 -4.12 -13.61
N ILE A 327 -0.89 -3.30 -14.64
CA ILE A 327 -1.63 -3.73 -15.85
C ILE A 327 -0.78 -4.64 -16.71
N ASN A 328 0.46 -4.24 -17.00
CA ASN A 328 1.27 -4.86 -18.05
C ASN A 328 2.09 -6.08 -17.60
N GLN A 329 2.17 -6.38 -16.32
CA GLN A 329 2.88 -7.55 -15.86
C GLN A 329 2.03 -8.80 -16.06
N SER A 330 2.33 -9.54 -17.12
CA SER A 330 1.76 -10.87 -17.35
C SER A 330 2.28 -11.86 -16.28
N PRO A 331 1.47 -12.85 -15.88
CA PRO A 331 1.94 -13.96 -15.04
C PRO A 331 3.13 -14.65 -15.72
N THR A 332 4.21 -14.89 -14.99
CA THR A 332 5.38 -15.65 -15.44
C THR A 332 5.10 -17.15 -15.40
#